data_6671435152caf70c748f70add237bf98
#
_entry.id   6671435152caf70c748f70add237bf98
#
_cell.length_a   1.000
_cell.length_b   1.000
_cell.length_c   1.000
_cell.angle_alpha   90.00
_cell.angle_beta   90.00
_cell.angle_gamma   90.00
#
_symmetry.space_group_name_H-M   'P 1'
#
loop_
_entity.id
_entity.type
_entity.pdbx_description
1 polymer ?
#
loop_
_entity_poly.entity_id
_entity_poly.type
_entity_poly.pdbx_seq_one_letter_code
_entity_poly.pdbx_strand_id
1 'polypeptide(L)' 'MPLEHAKTTVQIEKVPETNEAETWAKFNKRLNDLANQGYRITHATNTYILLRRAHAAIRREE' A
#
# COMPACT_ATOMS: atom_id res chain seq x y z
N MET A 1 -22.67 -7.23 14.50
CA MET A 1 -22.07 -6.99 14.12
C MET A 1 -21.45 -6.60 13.48
N PRO A 2 -21.27 -6.35 13.42
CA PRO A 2 -20.74 -6.03 12.79
C PRO A 2 -20.03 -5.56 12.29
N LEU A 3 -19.95 -4.97 11.86
CA LEU A 3 -19.29 -4.49 11.27
C LEU A 3 -18.12 -4.37 11.38
N GLU A 4 -18.02 -4.24 11.78
CA GLU A 4 -16.85 -4.13 12.14
C GLU A 4 -15.90 -4.73 11.38
N HIS A 5 -16.15 -4.97 10.40
CA HIS A 5 -15.32 -5.67 9.68
C HIS A 5 -14.56 -4.98 8.72
N ALA A 6 -14.59 -3.70 8.66
CA ALA A 6 -13.75 -3.01 7.72
C ALA A 6 -12.38 -3.00 8.28
N LYS A 7 -11.66 -4.02 8.11
CA LYS A 7 -10.29 -4.05 8.54
C LYS A 7 -9.47 -3.28 7.54
N THR A 8 -8.51 -2.53 8.02
CA THR A 8 -7.57 -1.82 7.17
C THR A 8 -6.19 -2.40 7.41
N THR A 9 -5.55 -2.79 6.35
CA THR A 9 -4.16 -3.25 6.42
C THR A 9 -3.27 -2.11 5.96
N VAL A 10 -2.24 -1.85 6.72
CA VAL A 10 -1.29 -0.77 6.42
C VAL A 10 0.06 -1.36 6.08
N GLN A 11 0.66 -0.88 5.02
CA GLN A 11 2.02 -1.25 4.64
C GLN A 11 2.85 0.02 4.56
N ILE A 12 4.07 -0.07 5.04
CA ILE A 12 5.01 1.03 4.96
C ILE A 12 6.20 0.56 4.13
N GLU A 13 6.49 1.28 3.06
CA GLU A 13 7.61 0.96 2.21
C GLU A 13 8.65 2.07 2.33
N LYS A 14 9.86 1.68 2.65
CA LYS A 14 10.92 2.66 2.85
C LYS A 14 11.44 3.13 1.50
N VAL A 15 11.56 4.44 1.35
CA VAL A 15 12.09 5.02 0.12
C VAL A 15 13.59 4.77 0.06
N PRO A 16 14.12 4.31 -1.09
CA PRO A 16 15.56 4.06 -1.19
C PRO A 16 16.38 5.32 -0.97
N GLU A 17 17.52 5.15 -0.31
CA GLU A 17 18.41 6.26 -0.06
C GLU A 17 19.62 6.19 -0.97
N THR A 18 19.41 5.82 -2.20
CA THR A 18 20.49 5.62 -3.16
C THR A 18 20.02 6.13 -4.51
N ASN A 19 20.97 6.37 -5.40
CA ASN A 19 20.64 6.78 -6.76
C ASN A 19 20.69 5.61 -7.74
N GLU A 20 20.87 4.40 -7.26
CA GLU A 20 20.95 3.25 -8.13
C GLU A 20 19.61 2.96 -8.79
N ALA A 21 19.62 2.93 -10.10
CA ALA A 21 18.42 2.69 -10.86
C ALA A 21 17.79 1.34 -10.56
N GLU A 22 18.63 0.35 -10.31
CA GLU A 22 18.14 -0.99 -10.02
C GLU A 22 17.32 -1.03 -8.72
N THR A 23 17.81 -0.31 -7.70
CA THR A 23 17.09 -0.24 -6.43
C THR A 23 15.74 0.45 -6.61
N TRP A 24 15.72 1.53 -7.39
CA TRP A 24 14.47 2.25 -7.65
C TRP A 24 13.51 1.41 -8.48
N ALA A 25 14.03 0.61 -9.41
CA ALA A 25 13.19 -0.27 -10.20
C ALA A 25 12.49 -1.30 -9.31
N LYS A 26 13.21 -1.86 -8.35
CA LYS A 26 12.62 -2.80 -7.41
C LYS A 26 11.59 -2.13 -6.53
N PHE A 27 11.88 -0.92 -6.08
CA PHE A 27 10.96 -0.16 -5.26
C PHE A 27 9.66 0.12 -6.01
N ASN A 28 9.77 0.57 -7.25
CA ASN A 28 8.60 0.83 -8.08
C ASN A 28 7.79 -0.43 -8.34
N LYS A 29 8.48 -1.54 -8.57
CA LYS A 29 7.78 -2.80 -8.77
C LYS A 29 7.02 -3.20 -7.52
N ARG A 30 7.62 -2.99 -6.36
CA ARG A 30 6.96 -3.29 -5.10
C ARG A 30 5.69 -2.46 -4.93
N LEU A 31 5.76 -1.17 -5.26
CA LEU A 31 4.60 -0.31 -5.17
C LEU A 31 3.51 -0.75 -6.15
N ASN A 32 3.91 -1.14 -7.36
CA ASN A 32 2.94 -1.63 -8.32
C ASN A 32 2.26 -2.91 -7.86
N ASP A 33 3.04 -3.81 -7.26
CA ASP A 33 2.47 -5.05 -6.74
C ASP A 33 1.45 -4.75 -5.64
N LEU A 34 1.76 -3.82 -4.77
CA LEU A 34 0.82 -3.43 -3.72
C LEU A 34 -0.43 -2.78 -4.31
N ALA A 35 -0.26 -1.96 -5.33
CA ALA A 35 -1.41 -1.34 -5.98
C ALA A 35 -2.30 -2.40 -6.61
N ASN A 36 -1.70 -3.43 -7.20
CA ASN A 36 -2.47 -4.52 -7.79
C ASN A 36 -3.20 -5.34 -6.74
N GLN A 37 -2.75 -5.28 -5.50
CA GLN A 37 -3.43 -5.96 -4.40
C GLN A 37 -4.49 -5.08 -3.75
N GLY A 38 -4.69 -3.89 -4.26
CA GLY A 38 -5.71 -3.00 -3.75
C GLY A 38 -5.23 -1.93 -2.79
N TYR A 39 -3.93 -1.84 -2.59
CA TYR A 39 -3.39 -0.81 -1.70
C TYR A 39 -3.38 0.53 -2.39
N ARG A 40 -3.56 1.59 -1.61
CA ARG A 40 -3.49 2.95 -2.13
C ARG A 40 -2.51 3.75 -1.30
N ILE A 41 -1.77 4.65 -1.94
CA ILE A 41 -0.86 5.53 -1.23
C ILE A 41 -1.69 6.58 -0.53
N THR A 42 -1.56 6.66 0.80
CA THR A 42 -2.29 7.64 1.58
C THR A 42 -1.38 8.73 2.12
N HIS A 43 -0.08 8.47 2.12
CA HIS A 43 0.87 9.47 2.60
C HIS A 43 2.24 9.11 2.02
N ALA A 44 3.00 10.09 1.64
CA ALA A 44 4.33 9.87 1.09
C ALA A 44 5.27 10.95 1.59
N THR A 45 6.44 10.52 2.01
CA THR A 45 7.48 11.45 2.46
C THR A 45 8.78 11.10 1.75
N ASN A 46 9.86 11.82 2.07
CA ASN A 46 11.15 11.52 1.49
C ASN A 46 11.75 10.23 2.01
N THR A 47 11.21 9.69 3.09
CA THR A 47 11.78 8.51 3.73
C THR A 47 10.90 7.28 3.64
N TYR A 48 9.58 7.45 3.46
CA TYR A 48 8.70 6.30 3.37
C TYR A 48 7.42 6.63 2.62
N ILE A 49 6.73 5.58 2.21
CA ILE A 49 5.42 5.69 1.59
C ILE A 49 4.46 4.81 2.37
N LEU A 50 3.36 5.38 2.77
CA LEU A 50 2.34 4.67 3.53
C LEU A 50 1.21 4.27 2.59
N LEU A 51 0.90 2.99 2.57
CA LEU A 51 -0.17 2.48 1.73
C LEU A 51 -1.22 1.82 2.60
N ARG A 52 -2.46 1.93 2.19
CA ARG A 52 -3.58 1.33 2.88
C ARG A 52 -4.42 0.51 1.97
N ARG A 53 -4.95 -0.56 2.50
CA ARG A 53 -5.92 -1.37 1.78
C ARG A 53 -7.07 -1.65 2.71
N ALA A 54 -8.27 -1.25 2.31
CA ALA A 54 -9.46 -1.55 3.06
C ALA A 54 -9.98 -2.91 2.64
N HIS A 55 -10.26 -3.76 3.62
CA HIS A 55 -10.87 -5.05 3.33
C HIS A 55 -12.35 -4.87 3.42
N ALA A 56 -12.92 -4.44 2.36
CA ALA A 56 -14.27 -4.08 2.43
C ALA A 56 -15.16 -5.22 2.52
N ALA A 57 -14.86 -6.19 2.12
CA ALA A 57 -15.77 -7.18 2.26
C ALA A 57 -17.16 -6.75 2.14
N ILE A 58 -17.63 -6.51 2.25
CA ILE A 58 -18.77 -6.06 2.28
C ILE A 58 -19.50 -5.89 1.36
N ARG A 59 -19.64 -6.09 1.00
CA ARG A 59 -20.08 -5.90 0.32
C ARG A 59 -20.87 -6.03 0.12
N ARG A 60 -21.37 -6.29 0.06
CA ARG A 60 -21.93 -6.39 -0.36
C ARG A 60 -22.76 -6.43 -0.47
N GLU A 61 -23.31 -6.54 -0.53
CA GLU A 61 -24.03 -6.47 -0.85
C GLU A 61 -24.69 -6.61 -0.94
N GLU A 62 -25.08 -6.76 -0.94
CA GLU A 62 -25.60 -6.75 -1.32
C GLU A 62 -25.92 -6.97 -1.40
#